data_fd4b4043c7be809275c85c00e35033c7
#
_entry.id   fd4b4043c7be809275c85c00e35033c7
#
_cell.length_a   1.000
_cell.length_b   1.000
_cell.length_c   1.000
_cell.angle_alpha   90.00
_cell.angle_beta   90.00
_cell.angle_gamma   90.00
#
_symmetry.space_group_name_H-M   'P 1'
#
loop_
_entity.id
_entity.type
_entity.pdbx_description
1 polymer ?
#
loop_
_entity_poly.entity_id
_entity_poly.type
_entity_poly.pdbx_seq_one_letter_code
_entity_poly.pdbx_strand_id
1 'polypeptide(L)'
;MCIRDRHIEIIKNNNFEFFNPKDFEKEFYNVKVNKKILITIDDAFLSFYNNAWPFLKENQIPFILFTSTETIGNKGYMTMDQLKEVESYSFAYLGNHSHSHEYMVEFDFEKYTKDINKSIEIFNAQFNYNPIFFSYPFGEYSLEQKKFISSKLQFAFGQHLSLIHI
;
A
#
# COMPACT_ATOMS: atom_id res chain seq x y z
N MET A 1 -11.34 23.25 3.74
CA MET A 1 -10.25 22.39 4.25
C MET A 1 -10.80 20.98 4.33
N CYS A 2 -10.22 20.03 3.58
CA CYS A 2 -10.67 18.64 3.61
C CYS A 2 -10.16 17.96 4.91
N ILE A 3 -10.86 16.94 5.41
CA ILE A 3 -10.46 16.15 6.60
C ILE A 3 -9.00 15.69 6.47
N ARG A 4 -8.60 15.28 5.29
CA ARG A 4 -7.24 14.87 4.94
C ARG A 4 -6.20 15.97 5.18
N ASP A 5 -6.46 17.21 4.74
CA ASP A 5 -5.53 18.34 4.88
C ASP A 5 -5.28 18.62 6.37
N ARG A 6 -6.35 18.50 7.17
CA ARG A 6 -6.27 18.63 8.64
C ARG A 6 -5.41 17.57 9.29
N HIS A 7 -5.47 16.31 8.82
CA HIS A 7 -4.62 15.25 9.37
C HIS A 7 -3.13 15.51 9.08
N ILE A 8 -2.80 15.94 7.87
CA ILE A 8 -1.42 16.30 7.51
C ILE A 8 -0.89 17.47 8.35
N GLU A 9 -1.71 18.50 8.58
CA GLU A 9 -1.36 19.61 9.48
C GLU A 9 -1.12 19.13 10.92
N ILE A 10 -1.98 18.26 11.45
CA ILE A 10 -1.82 17.69 12.79
C ILE A 10 -0.48 16.92 12.89
N ILE A 11 -0.14 16.12 11.89
CA ILE A 11 1.11 15.36 11.82
C ILE A 11 2.30 16.31 11.89
N LYS A 12 2.32 17.35 11.03
CA LYS A 12 3.39 18.36 10.99
C LYS A 12 3.50 19.15 12.31
N ASN A 13 2.37 19.59 12.86
CA ASN A 13 2.34 20.40 14.09
C ASN A 13 2.77 19.62 15.35
N ASN A 14 2.72 18.30 15.32
CA ASN A 14 3.20 17.43 16.42
C ASN A 14 4.62 16.89 16.23
N ASN A 15 5.38 17.47 15.30
CA ASN A 15 6.77 17.09 14.99
C ASN A 15 6.91 15.62 14.57
N PHE A 16 5.93 15.08 13.85
CA PHE A 16 6.08 13.82 13.15
C PHE A 16 6.68 14.05 11.77
N GLU A 17 7.59 13.19 11.37
CA GLU A 17 8.16 13.15 10.04
C GLU A 17 7.43 12.11 9.19
N PHE A 18 7.24 12.40 7.90
CA PHE A 18 6.74 11.41 6.97
C PHE A 18 7.84 10.45 6.57
N PHE A 19 7.52 9.17 6.61
CA PHE A 19 8.46 8.10 6.27
C PHE A 19 8.39 7.80 4.77
N ASN A 20 9.53 7.88 4.07
CA ASN A 20 9.57 7.50 2.66
C ASN A 20 9.60 5.96 2.52
N PRO A 21 8.61 5.33 1.86
CA PRO A 21 8.59 3.87 1.71
C PRO A 21 9.79 3.32 0.94
N LYS A 22 10.45 4.10 0.09
CA LYS A 22 11.66 3.68 -0.62
C LYS A 22 12.89 3.52 0.30
N ASP A 23 12.86 4.11 1.49
CA ASP A 23 13.90 3.98 2.51
C ASP A 23 13.55 2.95 3.60
N PHE A 24 12.39 2.28 3.49
CA PHE A 24 11.83 1.44 4.55
C PHE A 24 12.80 0.32 4.99
N GLU A 25 13.41 -0.39 4.05
CA GLU A 25 14.36 -1.47 4.35
C GLU A 25 15.57 -0.99 5.16
N LYS A 26 16.07 0.20 4.86
CA LYS A 26 17.26 0.75 5.52
C LYS A 26 16.96 1.26 6.92
N GLU A 27 15.79 1.84 7.10
CA GLU A 27 15.46 2.57 8.31
C GLU A 27 14.64 1.74 9.30
N PHE A 28 13.85 0.76 8.85
CA PHE A 28 12.98 -0.03 9.71
C PHE A 28 13.74 -0.79 10.81
N TYR A 29 14.92 -1.30 10.51
CA TYR A 29 15.78 -2.00 11.47
C TYR A 29 16.71 -1.08 12.27
N ASN A 30 16.82 0.20 11.89
CA ASN A 30 17.70 1.18 12.52
C ASN A 30 16.96 2.19 13.43
N VAL A 31 15.83 1.80 13.98
CA VAL A 31 14.92 2.68 14.71
C VAL A 31 15.57 3.24 16.00
N LYS A 32 16.28 4.33 15.87
CA LYS A 32 16.28 5.34 16.94
C LYS A 32 14.92 6.06 16.81
N VAL A 33 14.14 6.00 17.89
CA VAL A 33 12.73 6.43 17.96
C VAL A 33 12.57 7.89 17.53
N ASN A 34 12.47 8.13 16.23
CA ASN A 34 11.94 9.36 15.69
C ASN A 34 10.45 9.14 15.44
N LYS A 35 9.63 10.15 15.72
CA LYS A 35 8.19 10.13 15.46
C LYS A 35 7.94 10.13 13.95
N LYS A 36 7.98 8.96 13.33
CA LYS A 36 7.77 8.78 11.88
C LYS A 36 6.41 8.18 11.58
N ILE A 37 5.76 8.65 10.54
CA ILE A 37 4.46 8.17 10.04
C ILE A 37 4.62 7.73 8.60
N LEU A 38 4.21 6.50 8.32
CA LEU A 38 4.03 5.99 6.97
C LEU A 38 2.55 6.12 6.59
N ILE A 39 2.26 6.76 5.47
CA ILE A 39 0.92 6.84 4.91
C ILE A 39 0.72 5.65 3.97
N THR A 40 -0.37 4.92 4.17
CA THR A 40 -0.82 3.85 3.29
C THR A 40 -2.22 4.15 2.76
N ILE A 41 -2.47 3.81 1.51
CA ILE A 41 -3.74 4.05 0.81
C ILE A 41 -4.06 2.81 0.01
N ASP A 42 -5.24 2.23 0.24
CA ASP A 42 -5.68 1.02 -0.45
C ASP A 42 -6.51 1.34 -1.71
N ASP A 43 -6.70 0.32 -2.55
CA ASP A 43 -7.61 0.22 -3.70
C ASP A 43 -7.24 1.02 -4.96
N ALA A 44 -6.40 2.01 -4.89
CA ALA A 44 -6.07 2.86 -6.03
C ALA A 44 -7.31 3.41 -6.78
N PHE A 45 -8.30 3.92 -6.03
CA PHE A 45 -9.50 4.51 -6.62
C PHE A 45 -9.19 5.75 -7.46
N LEU A 46 -9.96 5.97 -8.51
CA LEU A 46 -9.88 7.19 -9.34
C LEU A 46 -10.10 8.47 -8.50
N SER A 47 -10.89 8.38 -7.42
CA SER A 47 -11.08 9.49 -6.49
C SER A 47 -9.80 9.89 -5.75
N PHE A 48 -8.89 8.93 -5.47
CA PHE A 48 -7.56 9.23 -4.95
C PHE A 48 -6.77 10.09 -5.95
N TYR A 49 -6.71 9.65 -7.20
CA TYR A 49 -5.98 10.35 -8.25
C TYR A 49 -6.50 11.78 -8.48
N ASN A 50 -7.83 11.94 -8.50
CA ASN A 50 -8.44 13.24 -8.75
C ASN A 50 -8.37 14.22 -7.57
N ASN A 51 -8.38 13.72 -6.32
CA ASN A 51 -8.54 14.57 -5.15
C ASN A 51 -7.33 14.56 -4.19
N ALA A 52 -6.70 13.38 -3.95
CA ALA A 52 -5.62 13.27 -3.00
C ALA A 52 -4.25 13.46 -3.64
N TRP A 53 -4.06 12.87 -4.82
CA TRP A 53 -2.79 12.88 -5.53
C TRP A 53 -2.25 14.28 -5.80
N PRO A 54 -3.03 15.26 -6.32
CA PRO A 54 -2.51 16.61 -6.56
C PRO A 54 -1.91 17.24 -5.30
N PHE A 55 -2.56 17.08 -4.16
CA PHE A 55 -2.09 17.61 -2.89
C PHE A 55 -0.82 16.89 -2.38
N LEU A 56 -0.78 15.55 -2.44
CA LEU A 56 0.39 14.77 -2.03
C LEU A 56 1.60 15.07 -2.93
N LYS A 57 1.36 15.24 -4.23
CA LYS A 57 2.35 15.60 -5.23
C LYS A 57 2.95 16.98 -4.96
N GLU A 58 2.13 18.00 -4.78
CA GLU A 58 2.54 19.37 -4.49
C GLU A 58 3.36 19.47 -3.20
N ASN A 59 2.97 18.75 -2.17
CA ASN A 59 3.62 18.76 -0.86
C ASN A 59 4.71 17.71 -0.70
N GLN A 60 4.99 16.88 -1.72
CA GLN A 60 5.97 15.79 -1.74
C GLN A 60 5.82 14.84 -0.53
N ILE A 61 4.56 14.53 -0.15
CA ILE A 61 4.24 13.69 1.01
C ILE A 61 4.41 12.21 0.63
N PRO A 62 5.29 11.45 1.31
CA PRO A 62 5.52 10.06 1.01
C PRO A 62 4.33 9.16 1.37
N PHE A 63 4.07 8.15 0.53
CA PHE A 63 3.00 7.18 0.76
C PHE A 63 3.23 5.87 -0.01
N ILE A 64 2.52 4.83 0.41
CA ILE A 64 2.31 3.60 -0.35
C ILE A 64 0.88 3.61 -0.88
N LEU A 65 0.71 3.38 -2.19
CA LEU A 65 -0.58 3.14 -2.82
C LEU A 65 -0.69 1.65 -3.15
N PHE A 66 -1.55 0.93 -2.44
CA PHE A 66 -1.82 -0.46 -2.70
C PHE A 66 -2.85 -0.62 -3.81
N THR A 67 -2.54 -1.45 -4.81
CA THR A 67 -3.44 -1.67 -5.95
C THR A 67 -3.67 -3.16 -6.20
N SER A 68 -4.92 -3.50 -6.44
CA SER A 68 -5.34 -4.81 -6.93
C SER A 68 -5.25 -4.84 -8.43
N THR A 69 -4.55 -5.85 -8.98
CA THR A 69 -4.18 -5.79 -10.39
C THR A 69 -5.34 -6.04 -11.36
N GLU A 70 -6.43 -6.67 -10.92
CA GLU A 70 -7.64 -6.88 -11.74
C GLU A 70 -8.50 -5.61 -11.85
N THR A 71 -8.40 -4.70 -10.88
CA THR A 71 -9.23 -3.50 -10.86
C THR A 71 -8.68 -2.38 -11.73
N ILE A 72 -7.42 -2.47 -12.17
CA ILE A 72 -6.74 -1.43 -12.95
C ILE A 72 -7.51 -1.12 -14.24
N GLY A 73 -7.89 0.15 -14.40
CA GLY A 73 -8.63 0.62 -15.58
C GLY A 73 -10.12 0.36 -15.54
N ASN A 74 -10.65 -0.34 -14.52
CA ASN A 74 -12.07 -0.51 -14.33
C ASN A 74 -12.74 0.81 -13.90
N LYS A 75 -14.04 0.91 -14.10
CA LYS A 75 -14.82 2.09 -13.71
C LYS A 75 -14.62 2.41 -12.21
N GLY A 76 -14.15 3.59 -11.92
CA GLY A 76 -13.90 4.07 -10.54
C GLY A 76 -12.48 3.83 -10.01
N TYR A 77 -11.64 3.12 -10.76
CA TYR A 77 -10.25 2.85 -10.43
C TYR A 77 -9.29 3.60 -11.35
N MET A 78 -8.04 3.73 -10.92
CA MET A 78 -6.98 4.35 -11.71
C MET A 78 -6.62 3.49 -12.93
N THR A 79 -6.24 4.16 -14.01
CA THR A 79 -5.69 3.50 -15.20
C THR A 79 -4.22 3.12 -14.97
N MET A 80 -3.68 2.26 -15.82
CA MET A 80 -2.26 1.90 -15.79
C MET A 80 -1.34 3.13 -15.96
N ASP A 81 -1.70 4.06 -16.84
CA ASP A 81 -0.91 5.28 -17.06
C ASP A 81 -0.90 6.18 -15.83
N GLN A 82 -2.03 6.30 -15.14
CA GLN A 82 -2.11 7.05 -13.89
C GLN A 82 -1.26 6.41 -12.76
N LEU A 83 -1.27 5.09 -12.66
CA LEU A 83 -0.42 4.37 -11.72
C LEU A 83 1.07 4.57 -12.04
N LYS A 84 1.46 4.49 -13.30
CA LYS A 84 2.84 4.74 -13.75
C LYS A 84 3.27 6.20 -13.50
N GLU A 85 2.37 7.16 -13.69
CA GLU A 85 2.64 8.54 -13.30
C GLU A 85 2.94 8.63 -11.80
N VAL A 86 2.09 8.08 -10.94
CA VAL A 86 2.29 8.12 -9.49
C VAL A 86 3.61 7.45 -9.10
N GLU A 87 3.90 6.26 -9.65
CA GLU A 87 5.10 5.48 -9.36
C GLU A 87 6.40 6.21 -9.74
N SER A 88 6.36 7.05 -10.77
CA SER A 88 7.53 7.79 -11.24
C SER A 88 8.10 8.80 -10.23
N TYR A 89 7.36 9.11 -9.15
CA TYR A 89 7.80 10.04 -8.12
C TYR A 89 8.59 9.34 -7.01
N SER A 90 9.68 9.97 -6.56
CA SER A 90 10.61 9.39 -5.58
C SER A 90 9.99 9.16 -4.19
N PHE A 91 8.88 9.82 -3.87
CA PHE A 91 8.16 9.71 -2.60
C PHE A 91 6.92 8.81 -2.67
N ALA A 92 6.56 8.29 -3.85
CA ALA A 92 5.44 7.38 -4.03
C ALA A 92 5.93 5.95 -4.27
N TYR A 93 5.21 4.96 -3.74
CA TYR A 93 5.48 3.55 -3.94
C TYR A 93 4.17 2.82 -4.23
N LEU A 94 4.15 1.94 -5.24
CA LEU A 94 3.01 1.06 -5.47
C LEU A 94 3.23 -0.27 -4.76
N GLY A 95 2.32 -0.60 -3.84
CA GLY A 95 2.26 -1.88 -3.15
C GLY A 95 1.23 -2.82 -3.76
N ASN A 96 1.34 -4.10 -3.47
CA ASN A 96 0.42 -5.13 -3.95
C ASN A 96 -0.79 -5.27 -3.00
N HIS A 97 -1.99 -5.36 -3.58
CA HIS A 97 -3.26 -5.56 -2.87
C HIS A 97 -4.04 -6.76 -3.42
N SER A 98 -3.35 -7.86 -3.72
CA SER A 98 -3.86 -9.05 -4.42
C SER A 98 -4.15 -8.81 -5.92
N HIS A 99 -4.67 -9.85 -6.60
CA HIS A 99 -5.18 -9.70 -7.95
C HIS A 99 -6.67 -9.32 -7.94
N SER A 100 -7.52 -10.16 -7.35
CA SER A 100 -8.97 -10.04 -7.46
C SER A 100 -9.65 -9.08 -6.49
N HIS A 101 -8.98 -8.72 -5.38
CA HIS A 101 -9.59 -7.98 -4.26
C HIS A 101 -10.85 -8.65 -3.67
N GLU A 102 -10.94 -9.97 -3.74
CA GLU A 102 -12.02 -10.71 -3.08
C GLU A 102 -11.75 -10.90 -1.58
N TYR A 103 -12.74 -11.38 -0.83
CA TYR A 103 -12.58 -11.75 0.60
C TYR A 103 -11.76 -13.04 0.73
N MET A 104 -10.44 -12.88 0.70
CA MET A 104 -9.47 -13.95 0.47
C MET A 104 -9.34 -14.94 1.63
N VAL A 105 -9.83 -14.60 2.83
CA VAL A 105 -9.80 -15.52 4.00
C VAL A 105 -10.64 -16.78 3.72
N GLU A 106 -11.67 -16.67 2.88
CA GLU A 106 -12.52 -17.78 2.47
C GLU A 106 -11.95 -18.62 1.33
N PHE A 107 -10.85 -18.20 0.71
CA PHE A 107 -10.22 -18.97 -0.36
C PHE A 107 -9.56 -20.24 0.18
N ASP A 108 -9.69 -21.33 -0.58
CA ASP A 108 -8.74 -22.42 -0.41
C ASP A 108 -7.30 -21.94 -0.75
N PHE A 109 -6.32 -22.66 -0.23
CA PHE A 109 -4.93 -22.24 -0.35
C PHE A 109 -4.44 -22.19 -1.79
N GLU A 110 -4.94 -23.05 -2.67
CA GLU A 110 -4.57 -23.06 -4.08
C GLU A 110 -5.09 -21.80 -4.80
N LYS A 111 -6.37 -21.44 -4.59
CA LYS A 111 -6.95 -20.21 -5.14
C LYS A 111 -6.22 -18.98 -4.63
N TYR A 112 -5.91 -18.95 -3.32
CA TYR A 112 -5.16 -17.85 -2.71
C TYR A 112 -3.78 -17.67 -3.35
N THR A 113 -3.00 -18.75 -3.44
CA THR A 113 -1.64 -18.69 -3.99
C THR A 113 -1.61 -18.32 -5.47
N LYS A 114 -2.59 -18.77 -6.26
CA LYS A 114 -2.76 -18.37 -7.66
C LYS A 114 -3.04 -16.89 -7.81
N ASP A 115 -3.93 -16.35 -6.99
CA ASP A 115 -4.28 -14.92 -7.01
C ASP A 115 -3.06 -14.05 -6.71
N ILE A 116 -2.35 -14.34 -5.62
CA ILE A 116 -1.16 -13.58 -5.23
C ILE A 116 -0.05 -13.69 -6.28
N ASN A 117 0.26 -14.89 -6.77
CA ASN A 117 1.29 -15.05 -7.79
C ASN A 117 0.95 -14.27 -9.07
N LYS A 118 -0.32 -14.32 -9.51
CA LYS A 118 -0.79 -13.56 -10.68
C LYS A 118 -0.60 -12.05 -10.49
N SER A 119 -0.91 -11.53 -9.30
CA SER A 119 -0.70 -10.11 -9.02
C SER A 119 0.78 -9.73 -9.07
N ILE A 120 1.67 -10.54 -8.51
CA ILE A 120 3.13 -10.31 -8.54
C ILE A 120 3.68 -10.34 -9.99
N GLU A 121 3.23 -11.29 -10.81
CA GLU A 121 3.59 -11.38 -12.22
C GLU A 121 3.18 -10.12 -12.99
N ILE A 122 1.97 -9.61 -12.76
CA ILE A 122 1.49 -8.37 -13.38
C ILE A 122 2.31 -7.16 -12.92
N PHE A 123 2.62 -7.05 -11.62
CA PHE A 123 3.50 -5.99 -11.11
C PHE A 123 4.86 -6.00 -11.80
N ASN A 124 5.49 -7.18 -11.88
CA ASN A 124 6.78 -7.33 -12.53
C ASN A 124 6.72 -6.92 -14.01
N ALA A 125 5.71 -7.41 -14.74
CA ALA A 125 5.53 -7.13 -16.16
C ALA A 125 5.25 -5.64 -16.47
N GLN A 126 4.51 -4.93 -15.60
CA GLN A 126 4.05 -3.57 -15.86
C GLN A 126 4.95 -2.48 -15.28
N PHE A 127 5.59 -2.75 -14.12
CA PHE A 127 6.40 -1.78 -13.38
C PHE A 127 7.88 -2.17 -13.30
N ASN A 128 8.25 -3.36 -13.80
CA ASN A 128 9.63 -3.87 -13.83
C ASN A 128 10.27 -4.00 -12.43
N TYR A 129 9.46 -4.27 -11.40
CA TYR A 129 9.93 -4.65 -10.07
C TYR A 129 8.94 -5.58 -9.36
N ASN A 130 9.45 -6.34 -8.38
CA ASN A 130 8.61 -7.09 -7.46
C ASN A 130 8.24 -6.17 -6.27
N PRO A 131 6.94 -6.00 -5.95
CA PRO A 131 6.55 -5.19 -4.80
C PRO A 131 7.07 -5.83 -3.51
N ILE A 132 7.60 -5.02 -2.60
CA ILE A 132 8.04 -5.50 -1.27
C ILE A 132 6.92 -5.36 -0.22
N PHE A 133 5.92 -4.52 -0.50
CA PHE A 133 4.81 -4.25 0.39
C PHE A 133 3.52 -4.90 -0.11
N PHE A 134 2.77 -5.48 0.83
CA PHE A 134 1.46 -6.07 0.61
C PHE A 134 0.44 -5.50 1.61
N SER A 135 -0.77 -5.20 1.17
CA SER A 135 -1.92 -4.94 2.05
C SER A 135 -2.94 -6.07 1.87
N TYR A 136 -3.38 -6.67 2.98
CA TYR A 136 -4.41 -7.71 2.92
C TYR A 136 -5.76 -7.07 2.57
N PRO A 137 -6.47 -7.50 1.49
CA PRO A 137 -7.83 -7.08 1.25
C PRO A 137 -8.71 -7.26 2.49
N PHE A 138 -9.50 -6.25 2.83
CA PHE A 138 -10.31 -6.18 4.07
C PHE A 138 -9.49 -6.25 5.38
N GLY A 139 -8.17 -6.27 5.30
CA GLY A 139 -7.26 -6.32 6.46
C GLY A 139 -7.18 -7.65 7.16
N GLU A 140 -7.86 -8.69 6.68
CA GLU A 140 -7.96 -10.00 7.31
C GLU A 140 -7.08 -11.06 6.63
N TYR A 141 -6.57 -12.01 7.40
CA TYR A 141 -5.73 -13.10 6.90
C TYR A 141 -5.69 -14.31 7.86
N SER A 142 -5.49 -15.50 7.31
CA SER A 142 -5.17 -16.69 8.07
C SER A 142 -3.67 -16.81 8.34
N LEU A 143 -3.29 -17.68 9.31
CA LEU A 143 -1.88 -17.96 9.57
C LEU A 143 -1.15 -18.58 8.37
N GLU A 144 -1.85 -19.37 7.58
CA GLU A 144 -1.30 -20.00 6.36
C GLU A 144 -1.05 -18.95 5.29
N GLN A 145 -2.00 -18.05 5.06
CA GLN A 145 -1.87 -16.92 4.15
C GLN A 145 -0.72 -15.98 4.56
N LYS A 146 -0.60 -15.69 5.86
CA LYS A 146 0.52 -14.91 6.39
C LYS A 146 1.87 -15.56 6.09
N LYS A 147 2.00 -16.87 6.31
CA LYS A 147 3.24 -17.61 6.00
C LYS A 147 3.59 -17.55 4.51
N PHE A 148 2.59 -17.68 3.65
CA PHE A 148 2.80 -17.59 2.21
C PHE A 148 3.24 -16.18 1.80
N ILE A 149 2.57 -15.12 2.24
CA ILE A 149 2.97 -13.74 1.96
C ILE A 149 4.41 -13.47 2.43
N SER A 150 4.76 -13.91 3.65
CA SER A 150 6.13 -13.75 4.18
C SER A 150 7.21 -14.47 3.37
N SER A 151 6.84 -15.45 2.54
CA SER A 151 7.76 -16.13 1.62
C SER A 151 7.94 -15.39 0.29
N LYS A 152 7.07 -14.42 -0.03
CA LYS A 152 7.03 -13.72 -1.32
C LYS A 152 7.36 -12.24 -1.21
N LEU A 153 6.95 -11.60 -0.12
CA LEU A 153 6.98 -10.16 0.09
C LEU A 153 7.58 -9.87 1.47
N GLN A 154 8.20 -8.71 1.63
CA GLN A 154 8.96 -8.42 2.85
C GLN A 154 8.07 -7.85 3.97
N PHE A 155 7.07 -7.05 3.62
CA PHE A 155 6.20 -6.37 4.58
C PHE A 155 4.74 -6.54 4.19
N ALA A 156 3.89 -6.80 5.20
CA ALA A 156 2.45 -6.96 4.99
C ALA A 156 1.66 -6.16 6.04
N PHE A 157 0.60 -5.51 5.58
CA PHE A 157 -0.28 -4.65 6.37
C PHE A 157 -1.66 -5.29 6.48
N GLY A 158 -2.18 -5.37 7.71
CA GLY A 158 -3.54 -5.79 8.00
C GLY A 158 -4.25 -4.71 8.83
N GLN A 159 -5.57 -4.81 8.99
CA GLN A 159 -6.37 -3.86 9.77
C GLN A 159 -6.80 -4.42 11.13
N HIS A 160 -5.91 -5.13 11.81
CA HIS A 160 -6.19 -5.57 13.18
C HIS A 160 -5.93 -4.42 14.15
N LEU A 161 -6.98 -3.93 14.79
CA LEU A 161 -6.86 -3.12 16.00
C LEU A 161 -6.29 -4.01 17.10
N SER A 162 -4.99 -3.96 17.30
CA SER A 162 -4.35 -4.57 18.46
C SER A 162 -4.67 -3.68 19.68
N LEU A 163 -5.65 -4.06 20.47
CA LEU A 163 -5.79 -3.58 21.84
C LEU A 163 -4.63 -4.15 22.64
N ILE A 164 -3.54 -3.43 22.71
CA ILE A 164 -2.49 -3.70 23.69
C ILE A 164 -3.06 -3.26 25.02
N HIS A 165 -3.56 -4.21 25.81
CA HIS A 165 -3.77 -3.96 27.22
C HIS A 165 -2.38 -3.85 27.86
N ILE A 166 -2.05 -2.63 28.21
CA ILE A 166 -0.91 -2.31 29.09
C ILE A 166 -1.32 -2.63 30.52
#